data_bf79af7ba8fdc7a148463648db0f0a3b
#
_entry.id   bf79af7ba8fdc7a148463648db0f0a3b
#
_cell.length_a   1.000
_cell.length_b   1.000
_cell.length_c   1.000
_cell.angle_alpha   90.00
_cell.angle_beta   90.00
_cell.angle_gamma   90.00
#
_symmetry.space_group_name_H-M   'P 1'
#
loop_
_entity.id
_entity.type
_entity.pdbx_description
1 polymer ?
#
loop_
_entity_poly.entity_id
_entity_poly.type
_entity_poly.pdbx_seq_one_letter_code
_entity_poly.pdbx_strand_id
1 'polypeptide(L)'
;MLGAPDFRAAAASFLEKHLTTCTLDPDQLGVSAGATSVIEMTSFILADSGDVAVIPAPCYPVYKQDIGNMSGMERYDLITHHELSEIRGGPSLSIADLERAQTEIKRAGKRFRMLILTNPDNPTGGIYSHQQLLKCTNWCIDHGIHLVVNEIYGLSLINTKHSVIREDYTEDTVFYSFANIMQAKQSDLLHLWYAFSKDLGISGLRVGLVYSQNEAFIRAYGNVNLSHTVSNYTQWVLQLLMSDTDFMSSYVANNCERLTESYAVVIRHLKELQIPYVPARGSLFTWLDLSELLVEDTSAAEHDLWLDLYRSAGVLLTPGEGFGHSKKGLFRLVYPCVSKHDLGTAMDRLSGFVLRKRQGTS
;
A
#
# COMPACT_ATOMS: atom_id res chain seq x y z
N MET A 1 -2.60 -18.33 19.19
CA MET A 1 -1.27 -18.68 18.62
C MET A 1 -0.73 -17.49 17.82
N LEU A 2 0.47 -16.99 18.18
CA LEU A 2 1.05 -15.79 17.55
C LEU A 2 2.16 -16.12 16.52
N GLY A 3 2.42 -17.38 16.24
CA GLY A 3 3.57 -17.86 15.45
C GLY A 3 4.68 -18.44 16.35
N ALA A 4 5.65 -19.12 15.72
CA ALA A 4 6.80 -19.69 16.42
C ALA A 4 7.66 -18.59 17.07
N PRO A 5 8.08 -18.72 18.34
CA PRO A 5 8.86 -17.69 19.03
C PRO A 5 10.14 -17.30 18.27
N ASP A 6 10.90 -18.30 17.80
CA ASP A 6 12.16 -18.06 17.10
C ASP A 6 11.95 -17.33 15.77
N PHE A 7 10.82 -17.62 15.06
CA PHE A 7 10.47 -16.89 13.85
C PHE A 7 10.07 -15.44 14.16
N ARG A 8 9.30 -15.20 15.24
CA ARG A 8 8.91 -13.85 15.65
C ARG A 8 10.14 -13.01 16.02
N ALA A 9 11.11 -13.62 16.72
CA ALA A 9 12.37 -12.96 17.04
C ALA A 9 13.19 -12.62 15.78
N ALA A 10 13.29 -13.56 14.82
CA ALA A 10 13.99 -13.32 13.56
C ALA A 10 13.29 -12.24 12.71
N ALA A 11 11.95 -12.26 12.68
CA ALA A 11 11.16 -11.25 11.96
C ALA A 11 11.31 -9.85 12.61
N ALA A 12 11.29 -9.75 13.93
CA ALA A 12 11.55 -8.50 14.65
C ALA A 12 12.92 -7.94 14.27
N SER A 13 13.98 -8.75 14.40
CA SER A 13 15.36 -8.33 14.07
C SER A 13 15.50 -7.92 12.59
N PHE A 14 14.83 -8.61 11.68
CA PHE A 14 14.80 -8.24 10.26
C PHE A 14 14.15 -6.87 10.05
N LEU A 15 12.99 -6.62 10.65
CA LEU A 15 12.29 -5.35 10.56
C LEU A 15 13.08 -4.21 11.23
N GLU A 16 13.69 -4.45 12.38
CA GLU A 16 14.57 -3.49 13.06
C GLU A 16 15.75 -3.06 12.17
N LYS A 17 16.34 -4.01 11.46
CA LYS A 17 17.49 -3.73 10.60
C LYS A 17 17.13 -3.01 9.31
N HIS A 18 15.96 -3.30 8.72
CA HIS A 18 15.66 -2.89 7.35
C HIS A 18 14.48 -1.92 7.22
N LEU A 19 13.51 -1.95 8.12
CA LEU A 19 12.28 -1.17 8.00
C LEU A 19 12.21 -0.02 9.01
N THR A 20 12.59 -0.26 10.27
CA THR A 20 12.44 0.69 11.37
C THR A 20 13.80 1.04 12.00
N THR A 21 13.81 2.04 12.85
CA THR A 21 15.00 2.42 13.63
C THR A 21 14.82 2.20 15.13
N CYS A 22 13.69 1.58 15.53
CA CYS A 22 13.39 1.24 16.93
C CYS A 22 13.40 -0.27 17.12
N THR A 23 13.54 -0.70 18.39
CA THR A 23 13.44 -2.10 18.79
C THR A 23 11.97 -2.54 18.81
N LEU A 24 11.71 -3.75 18.30
CA LEU A 24 10.39 -4.38 18.28
C LEU A 24 10.38 -5.57 19.25
N ASP A 25 9.43 -5.58 20.17
CA ASP A 25 9.22 -6.72 21.05
C ASP A 25 8.58 -7.89 20.25
N PRO A 26 9.26 -9.05 20.12
CA PRO A 26 8.69 -10.20 19.43
C PRO A 26 7.36 -10.71 20.04
N ASP A 27 7.09 -10.44 21.32
CA ASP A 27 5.84 -10.84 21.95
C ASP A 27 4.65 -9.93 21.58
N GLN A 28 4.93 -8.78 20.98
CA GLN A 28 3.94 -7.88 20.38
C GLN A 28 3.72 -8.14 18.89
N LEU A 29 4.34 -9.17 18.31
CA LEU A 29 4.15 -9.61 16.93
C LEU A 29 3.17 -10.78 16.84
N GLY A 30 2.17 -10.67 15.96
CA GLY A 30 1.30 -11.76 15.51
C GLY A 30 1.60 -12.14 14.07
N VAL A 31 1.70 -13.43 13.78
CA VAL A 31 2.04 -14.01 12.48
C VAL A 31 0.83 -14.76 11.91
N SER A 32 0.41 -14.43 10.69
CA SER A 32 -0.77 -15.03 10.04
C SER A 32 -0.56 -15.31 8.56
N ALA A 33 -1.50 -16.05 7.96
CA ALA A 33 -1.45 -16.53 6.57
C ALA A 33 -1.59 -15.39 5.53
N GLY A 34 -0.67 -14.42 5.55
CA GLY A 34 -0.57 -13.27 4.65
C GLY A 34 -1.34 -12.04 5.14
N ALA A 35 -1.18 -10.94 4.39
CA ALA A 35 -1.76 -9.65 4.76
C ALA A 35 -3.29 -9.69 4.91
N THR A 36 -4.01 -10.39 4.03
CA THR A 36 -5.47 -10.53 4.09
C THR A 36 -5.92 -11.06 5.46
N SER A 37 -5.31 -12.15 5.95
CA SER A 37 -5.64 -12.69 7.27
C SER A 37 -5.31 -11.70 8.40
N VAL A 38 -4.23 -10.94 8.29
CA VAL A 38 -3.89 -9.89 9.26
C VAL A 38 -4.96 -8.80 9.30
N ILE A 39 -5.38 -8.31 8.13
CA ILE A 39 -6.42 -7.28 7.99
C ILE A 39 -7.75 -7.78 8.56
N GLU A 40 -8.17 -8.95 8.13
CA GLU A 40 -9.44 -9.58 8.50
C GLU A 40 -9.56 -9.78 10.02
N MET A 41 -8.52 -10.38 10.64
CA MET A 41 -8.51 -10.61 12.08
C MET A 41 -8.38 -9.31 12.89
N THR A 42 -7.58 -8.35 12.43
CA THR A 42 -7.48 -7.05 13.10
C THR A 42 -8.84 -6.35 13.12
N SER A 43 -9.52 -6.32 11.98
CA SER A 43 -10.85 -5.72 11.85
C SER A 43 -11.89 -6.44 12.73
N PHE A 44 -11.88 -7.77 12.74
CA PHE A 44 -12.78 -8.57 13.56
C PHE A 44 -12.59 -8.35 15.08
N ILE A 45 -11.35 -8.15 15.52
CA ILE A 45 -11.04 -7.95 16.96
C ILE A 45 -11.36 -6.53 17.42
N LEU A 46 -11.12 -5.54 16.56
CA LEU A 46 -11.20 -4.12 16.94
C LEU A 46 -12.56 -3.48 16.67
N ALA A 47 -13.43 -4.09 15.88
CA ALA A 47 -14.66 -3.46 15.41
C ALA A 47 -15.89 -4.33 15.60
N ASP A 48 -17.04 -3.66 15.70
CA ASP A 48 -18.36 -4.26 15.65
C ASP A 48 -18.94 -4.13 14.22
N SER A 49 -19.96 -4.94 13.90
CA SER A 49 -20.63 -4.86 12.61
C SER A 49 -21.27 -3.47 12.41
N GLY A 50 -21.05 -2.87 11.27
CA GLY A 50 -21.49 -1.52 10.91
C GLY A 50 -20.55 -0.39 11.35
N ASP A 51 -19.47 -0.69 12.08
CA ASP A 51 -18.38 0.26 12.27
C ASP A 51 -17.68 0.61 10.95
N VAL A 52 -17.08 1.77 10.88
CA VAL A 52 -16.48 2.30 9.66
C VAL A 52 -14.96 2.37 9.76
N ALA A 53 -14.30 1.81 8.73
CA ALA A 53 -12.90 2.09 8.44
C ALA A 53 -12.79 3.20 7.39
N VAL A 54 -12.13 4.28 7.73
CA VAL A 54 -11.81 5.38 6.81
C VAL A 54 -10.46 5.10 6.14
N ILE A 55 -10.43 5.19 4.82
CA ILE A 55 -9.24 4.91 4.01
C ILE A 55 -9.09 6.03 2.99
N PRO A 56 -7.96 6.77 2.95
CA PRO A 56 -7.71 7.75 1.90
C PRO A 56 -7.73 7.10 0.51
N ALA A 57 -8.50 7.68 -0.41
CA ALA A 57 -8.63 7.20 -1.79
C ALA A 57 -7.76 8.03 -2.75
N PRO A 58 -7.23 7.42 -3.84
CA PRO A 58 -7.43 6.02 -4.23
C PRO A 58 -6.72 5.05 -3.29
N CYS A 59 -7.28 3.85 -3.08
CA CYS A 59 -6.69 2.86 -2.19
C CYS A 59 -6.91 1.42 -2.70
N TYR A 60 -6.24 0.46 -2.08
CA TYR A 60 -6.32 -0.95 -2.45
C TYR A 60 -7.78 -1.44 -2.49
N PRO A 61 -8.28 -1.93 -3.67
CA PRO A 61 -9.70 -2.23 -3.85
C PRO A 61 -10.25 -3.28 -2.91
N VAL A 62 -9.44 -4.29 -2.57
CA VAL A 62 -9.88 -5.46 -1.80
C VAL A 62 -10.02 -5.16 -0.30
N TYR A 63 -9.61 -3.98 0.17
CA TYR A 63 -9.88 -3.57 1.56
C TYR A 63 -11.36 -3.72 1.94
N LYS A 64 -12.30 -3.49 1.01
CA LYS A 64 -13.73 -3.64 1.28
C LYS A 64 -14.07 -5.06 1.76
N GLN A 65 -13.50 -6.07 1.10
CA GLN A 65 -13.69 -7.47 1.45
C GLN A 65 -12.86 -7.86 2.68
N ASP A 66 -11.57 -7.47 2.68
CA ASP A 66 -10.63 -7.85 3.75
C ASP A 66 -11.06 -7.33 5.13
N ILE A 67 -11.62 -6.10 5.21
CA ILE A 67 -12.12 -5.57 6.48
C ILE A 67 -13.54 -6.01 6.80
N GLY A 68 -14.36 -6.35 5.79
CA GLY A 68 -15.80 -6.56 5.95
C GLY A 68 -16.22 -8.00 6.17
N ASN A 69 -15.50 -8.97 5.59
CA ASN A 69 -15.96 -10.36 5.54
C ASN A 69 -16.22 -10.99 6.92
N MET A 70 -15.33 -10.80 7.88
CA MET A 70 -15.49 -11.35 9.22
C MET A 70 -16.13 -10.37 10.21
N SER A 71 -15.79 -9.08 10.13
CA SER A 71 -16.22 -8.10 11.11
C SER A 71 -17.56 -7.43 10.79
N GLY A 72 -17.94 -7.39 9.51
CA GLY A 72 -19.05 -6.55 9.04
C GLY A 72 -18.72 -5.05 9.04
N MET A 73 -17.42 -4.68 9.13
CA MET A 73 -16.96 -3.31 9.05
C MET A 73 -17.18 -2.74 7.64
N GLU A 74 -17.56 -1.49 7.55
CA GLU A 74 -17.79 -0.80 6.28
C GLU A 74 -16.58 0.05 5.89
N ARG A 75 -16.27 0.08 4.59
CA ARG A 75 -15.23 0.95 4.02
C ARG A 75 -15.82 2.33 3.70
N TYR A 76 -15.13 3.39 4.12
CA TYR A 76 -15.39 4.78 3.72
C TYR A 76 -14.18 5.30 2.96
N ASP A 77 -14.39 5.60 1.66
CA ASP A 77 -13.36 6.18 0.80
C ASP A 77 -13.26 7.69 1.06
N LEU A 78 -12.16 8.10 1.68
CA LEU A 78 -11.90 9.50 1.98
C LEU A 78 -11.21 10.17 0.79
N ILE A 79 -11.97 10.91 -0.02
CA ILE A 79 -11.44 11.68 -1.14
C ILE A 79 -10.68 12.89 -0.58
N THR A 80 -9.38 12.94 -0.82
CA THR A 80 -8.49 14.02 -0.38
C THR A 80 -8.01 14.90 -1.53
N HIS A 81 -8.23 14.47 -2.79
CA HIS A 81 -7.85 15.18 -4.01
C HIS A 81 -8.74 14.72 -5.18
N HIS A 82 -8.89 15.58 -6.17
CA HIS A 82 -9.69 15.31 -7.38
C HIS A 82 -8.83 15.18 -8.65
N GLU A 83 -7.64 15.79 -8.65
CA GLU A 83 -6.72 15.77 -9.77
C GLU A 83 -5.36 15.16 -9.39
N LEU A 84 -4.70 14.48 -10.35
CA LEU A 84 -3.37 13.90 -10.12
C LEU A 84 -2.32 14.95 -9.72
N SER A 85 -2.46 16.17 -10.23
CA SER A 85 -1.55 17.29 -9.92
C SER A 85 -1.55 17.67 -8.43
N GLU A 86 -2.60 17.33 -7.71
CA GLU A 86 -2.74 17.58 -6.26
C GLU A 86 -1.95 16.56 -5.41
N ILE A 87 -1.57 15.40 -5.99
CA ILE A 87 -0.84 14.33 -5.30
C ILE A 87 0.69 14.55 -5.37
N ARG A 88 1.18 15.70 -5.76
CA ARG A 88 2.62 15.97 -5.85
C ARG A 88 3.27 15.88 -4.46
N GLY A 89 4.24 14.98 -4.32
CA GLY A 89 5.02 14.81 -3.09
C GLY A 89 4.54 13.70 -2.15
N GLY A 90 3.39 13.09 -2.38
CA GLY A 90 2.85 11.99 -1.58
C GLY A 90 1.36 12.13 -1.31
N PRO A 91 0.76 11.19 -0.55
CA PRO A 91 -0.66 11.24 -0.22
C PRO A 91 -1.01 12.53 0.51
N SER A 92 -2.07 13.20 0.07
CA SER A 92 -2.57 14.43 0.72
C SER A 92 -3.67 14.04 1.72
N LEU A 93 -3.36 14.12 2.99
CA LEU A 93 -4.34 13.88 4.07
C LEU A 93 -4.19 14.98 5.13
N SER A 94 -5.23 15.76 5.32
CA SER A 94 -5.29 16.80 6.34
C SER A 94 -6.17 16.39 7.52
N ILE A 95 -5.99 17.06 8.67
CA ILE A 95 -6.89 16.88 9.81
C ILE A 95 -8.32 17.32 9.47
N ALA A 96 -8.49 18.34 8.64
CA ALA A 96 -9.81 18.77 8.18
C ALA A 96 -10.57 17.68 7.40
N ASP A 97 -9.84 16.84 6.66
CA ASP A 97 -10.44 15.68 5.95
C ASP A 97 -10.95 14.63 6.95
N LEU A 98 -10.18 14.36 8.00
CA LEU A 98 -10.59 13.43 9.07
C LEU A 98 -11.80 13.94 9.84
N GLU A 99 -11.83 15.23 10.19
CA GLU A 99 -12.97 15.88 10.85
C GLU A 99 -14.24 15.83 9.98
N ARG A 100 -14.10 16.08 8.68
CA ARG A 100 -15.20 15.94 7.71
C ARG A 100 -15.73 14.50 7.70
N ALA A 101 -14.86 13.51 7.55
CA ALA A 101 -15.24 12.10 7.55
C ALA A 101 -15.93 11.70 8.85
N GLN A 102 -15.39 12.10 10.01
CA GLN A 102 -16.00 11.83 11.31
C GLN A 102 -17.40 12.43 11.43
N THR A 103 -17.58 13.66 10.94
CA THR A 103 -18.88 14.34 10.95
C THR A 103 -19.90 13.63 10.07
N GLU A 104 -19.51 13.22 8.88
CA GLU A 104 -20.39 12.51 7.93
C GLU A 104 -20.77 11.12 8.45
N ILE A 105 -19.83 10.36 8.96
CA ILE A 105 -20.04 9.03 9.53
C ILE A 105 -20.99 9.12 10.74
N LYS A 106 -20.78 10.11 11.62
CA LYS A 106 -21.65 10.35 12.79
C LYS A 106 -23.08 10.75 12.37
N ARG A 107 -23.24 11.57 11.33
CA ARG A 107 -24.56 11.94 10.78
C ARG A 107 -25.29 10.72 10.20
N ALA A 108 -24.56 9.75 9.67
CA ALA A 108 -25.12 8.48 9.20
C ALA A 108 -25.47 7.51 10.35
N GLY A 109 -25.30 7.90 11.61
CA GLY A 109 -25.55 7.05 12.78
C GLY A 109 -24.51 5.95 12.99
N LYS A 110 -23.33 6.08 12.39
CA LYS A 110 -22.25 5.09 12.42
C LYS A 110 -21.08 5.57 13.28
N ARG A 111 -20.14 4.68 13.56
CA ARG A 111 -18.95 4.95 14.35
C ARG A 111 -17.70 4.86 13.45
N PHE A 112 -16.92 5.93 13.39
CA PHE A 112 -15.56 5.92 12.82
C PHE A 112 -14.67 5.16 13.80
N ARG A 113 -14.33 3.91 13.45
CA ARG A 113 -13.61 3.01 14.36
C ARG A 113 -12.13 2.94 14.05
N MET A 114 -11.76 2.97 12.75
CA MET A 114 -10.40 2.72 12.30
C MET A 114 -10.01 3.65 11.13
N LEU A 115 -8.83 4.24 11.21
CA LEU A 115 -8.15 4.88 10.07
C LEU A 115 -7.08 3.91 9.55
N ILE A 116 -7.12 3.61 8.25
CA ILE A 116 -6.12 2.74 7.60
C ILE A 116 -5.32 3.56 6.59
N LEU A 117 -4.00 3.60 6.77
CA LEU A 117 -3.05 4.21 5.84
C LEU A 117 -2.17 3.13 5.24
N THR A 118 -1.85 3.22 3.96
CA THR A 118 -0.86 2.34 3.29
C THR A 118 0.38 3.18 2.98
N ASN A 119 1.55 2.76 3.44
CA ASN A 119 2.78 3.55 3.34
C ASN A 119 4.00 2.67 3.04
N PRO A 120 4.57 2.70 1.84
CA PRO A 120 4.16 3.42 0.62
C PRO A 120 2.79 3.01 0.10
N ASP A 121 2.10 3.96 -0.54
CA ASP A 121 0.71 3.82 -0.94
C ASP A 121 0.48 2.92 -2.17
N ASN A 122 -0.68 2.32 -2.24
CA ASN A 122 -1.22 1.60 -3.38
C ASN A 122 -2.58 2.23 -3.77
N PRO A 123 -2.69 2.91 -4.93
CA PRO A 123 -1.92 2.67 -6.16
C PRO A 123 -0.83 3.71 -6.46
N THR A 124 -0.70 4.78 -5.70
CA THR A 124 0.08 5.97 -6.09
C THR A 124 1.59 5.81 -5.93
N GLY A 125 2.04 4.93 -5.03
CA GLY A 125 3.44 4.81 -4.66
C GLY A 125 3.97 5.98 -3.82
N GLY A 126 3.09 6.89 -3.41
CA GLY A 126 3.43 7.99 -2.51
C GLY A 126 3.77 7.52 -1.10
N ILE A 127 4.48 8.34 -0.34
CA ILE A 127 4.78 8.11 1.08
C ILE A 127 4.27 9.27 1.93
N TYR A 128 3.76 8.96 3.11
CA TYR A 128 3.43 9.97 4.10
C TYR A 128 4.70 10.50 4.76
N SER A 129 4.80 11.82 4.90
CA SER A 129 5.87 12.40 5.70
C SER A 129 5.71 12.03 7.19
N HIS A 130 6.83 12.03 7.94
CA HIS A 130 6.79 11.83 9.39
C HIS A 130 5.78 12.77 10.07
N GLN A 131 5.74 14.05 9.62
CA GLN A 131 4.83 15.04 10.19
C GLN A 131 3.35 14.71 9.93
N GLN A 132 3.01 14.19 8.74
CA GLN A 132 1.64 13.76 8.42
C GLN A 132 1.24 12.56 9.28
N LEU A 133 2.10 11.53 9.35
CA LEU A 133 1.85 10.36 10.21
C LEU A 133 1.66 10.77 11.68
N LEU A 134 2.50 11.67 12.19
CA LEU A 134 2.41 12.14 13.57
C LEU A 134 1.12 12.94 13.84
N LYS A 135 0.68 13.79 12.89
CA LYS A 135 -0.59 14.51 13.00
C LYS A 135 -1.78 13.54 13.03
N CYS A 136 -1.83 12.59 12.11
CA CYS A 136 -2.86 11.56 12.08
C CYS A 136 -2.86 10.72 13.38
N THR A 137 -1.68 10.37 13.88
CA THR A 137 -1.54 9.62 15.14
C THR A 137 -2.13 10.36 16.32
N ASN A 138 -1.75 11.62 16.50
CA ASN A 138 -2.27 12.43 17.61
C ASN A 138 -3.80 12.57 17.51
N TRP A 139 -4.30 12.90 16.33
CA TRP A 139 -5.74 13.03 16.10
C TRP A 139 -6.49 11.72 16.42
N CYS A 140 -5.99 10.58 15.97
CA CYS A 140 -6.61 9.28 16.25
C CYS A 140 -6.61 8.95 17.75
N ILE A 141 -5.51 9.23 18.46
CA ILE A 141 -5.42 9.03 19.91
C ILE A 141 -6.45 9.93 20.63
N ASP A 142 -6.51 11.20 20.28
CA ASP A 142 -7.41 12.18 20.91
C ASP A 142 -8.88 11.84 20.70
N HIS A 143 -9.23 11.14 19.61
CA HIS A 143 -10.60 10.75 19.26
C HIS A 143 -10.94 9.28 19.59
N GLY A 144 -10.03 8.51 20.17
CA GLY A 144 -10.26 7.10 20.49
C GLY A 144 -10.43 6.20 19.25
N ILE A 145 -9.80 6.55 18.14
CA ILE A 145 -9.85 5.85 16.86
C ILE A 145 -8.59 5.02 16.69
N HIS A 146 -8.72 3.77 16.26
CA HIS A 146 -7.56 2.94 15.93
C HIS A 146 -6.89 3.44 14.66
N LEU A 147 -5.59 3.66 14.70
CA LEU A 147 -4.76 3.94 13.52
C LEU A 147 -3.98 2.69 13.15
N VAL A 148 -4.18 2.25 11.93
CA VAL A 148 -3.43 1.13 11.33
C VAL A 148 -2.61 1.66 10.16
N VAL A 149 -1.32 1.41 10.15
CA VAL A 149 -0.46 1.70 9.00
C VAL A 149 0.01 0.40 8.38
N ASN A 150 -0.31 0.21 7.10
CA ASN A 150 0.10 -0.95 6.32
C ASN A 150 1.39 -0.61 5.57
N GLU A 151 2.51 -1.18 6.01
CA GLU A 151 3.84 -0.96 5.44
C GLU A 151 4.33 -2.12 4.56
N ILE A 152 3.41 -2.82 3.90
CA ILE A 152 3.70 -3.99 3.06
C ILE A 152 4.70 -3.71 1.91
N TYR A 153 4.90 -2.43 1.57
CA TYR A 153 5.86 -1.95 0.55
C TYR A 153 7.03 -1.17 1.16
N GLY A 154 7.23 -1.23 2.48
CA GLY A 154 8.17 -0.38 3.20
C GLY A 154 9.64 -0.55 2.79
N LEU A 155 10.01 -1.70 2.21
CA LEU A 155 11.34 -1.97 1.66
C LEU A 155 11.39 -1.89 0.12
N SER A 156 10.27 -1.60 -0.55
CA SER A 156 10.19 -1.43 -2.00
C SER A 156 10.28 0.07 -2.35
N LEU A 157 11.43 0.68 -2.06
CA LEU A 157 11.64 2.11 -2.24
C LEU A 157 12.31 2.44 -3.57
N ILE A 158 11.99 3.61 -4.13
CA ILE A 158 12.56 4.14 -5.38
C ILE A 158 13.66 5.15 -5.05
N ASN A 159 14.82 5.01 -5.71
CA ASN A 159 15.87 6.00 -5.64
C ASN A 159 15.49 7.27 -6.43
N THR A 160 14.92 8.25 -5.74
CA THR A 160 14.46 9.52 -6.33
C THR A 160 15.58 10.36 -6.97
N LYS A 161 16.85 10.03 -6.73
CA LYS A 161 18.01 10.71 -7.34
C LYS A 161 18.42 10.14 -8.70
N HIS A 162 17.74 9.07 -9.17
CA HIS A 162 18.00 8.50 -10.48
C HIS A 162 17.78 9.53 -11.61
N SER A 163 18.68 9.60 -12.60
CA SER A 163 18.77 10.68 -13.60
C SER A 163 17.47 10.92 -14.40
N VAL A 164 16.69 9.89 -14.67
CA VAL A 164 15.44 9.97 -15.45
C VAL A 164 14.28 10.60 -14.68
N ILE A 165 14.27 10.43 -13.35
CA ILE A 165 13.11 10.75 -12.51
C ILE A 165 13.36 11.88 -11.51
N ARG A 166 14.61 12.26 -11.25
CA ARG A 166 14.98 13.23 -10.18
C ARG A 166 14.22 14.57 -10.26
N GLU A 167 13.85 15.00 -11.46
CA GLU A 167 13.14 16.27 -11.68
C GLU A 167 11.67 16.25 -11.25
N ASP A 168 11.12 15.05 -11.00
CA ASP A 168 9.76 14.86 -10.53
C ASP A 168 9.62 15.12 -9.02
N TYR A 169 10.75 15.24 -8.31
CA TYR A 169 10.79 15.37 -6.86
C TYR A 169 11.37 16.71 -6.43
N THR A 170 10.55 17.52 -5.78
CA THR A 170 10.93 18.84 -5.24
C THR A 170 11.34 18.79 -3.77
N GLU A 171 11.02 17.69 -3.08
CA GLU A 171 11.30 17.51 -1.65
C GLU A 171 11.95 16.14 -1.39
N ASP A 172 12.87 16.09 -0.45
CA ASP A 172 13.50 14.87 0.04
C ASP A 172 12.64 14.21 1.14
N THR A 173 11.37 13.88 0.82
CA THR A 173 10.56 13.08 1.73
C THR A 173 11.12 11.66 1.78
N VAL A 174 11.60 11.23 2.94
CA VAL A 174 12.17 9.91 3.18
C VAL A 174 11.12 9.04 3.86
N PHE A 175 11.07 7.76 3.51
CA PHE A 175 10.23 6.79 4.20
C PHE A 175 10.61 6.74 5.69
N TYR A 176 9.59 6.80 6.53
CA TYR A 176 9.71 6.71 7.98
C TYR A 176 8.70 5.68 8.47
N SER A 177 9.18 4.59 9.07
CA SER A 177 8.30 3.54 9.56
C SER A 177 7.44 4.03 10.72
N PHE A 178 6.18 3.66 10.68
CA PHE A 178 5.20 3.95 11.73
C PHE A 178 5.56 3.30 13.08
N ALA A 179 6.30 2.20 13.06
CA ALA A 179 6.80 1.55 14.29
C ALA A 179 7.58 2.53 15.19
N ASN A 180 8.33 3.47 14.60
CA ASN A 180 9.05 4.49 15.37
C ASN A 180 8.11 5.45 16.11
N ILE A 181 6.97 5.79 15.49
CA ILE A 181 5.93 6.63 16.12
C ILE A 181 5.23 5.83 17.22
N MET A 182 4.90 4.56 16.96
CA MET A 182 4.30 3.67 17.97
C MET A 182 5.18 3.59 19.21
N GLN A 183 6.50 3.37 19.02
CA GLN A 183 7.47 3.32 20.13
C GLN A 183 7.51 4.61 20.95
N ALA A 184 7.38 5.76 20.30
CA ALA A 184 7.39 7.05 21.00
C ALA A 184 6.06 7.36 21.71
N LYS A 185 4.92 6.87 21.18
CA LYS A 185 3.58 7.21 21.69
C LYS A 185 3.03 6.22 22.71
N GLN A 186 3.42 4.97 22.67
CA GLN A 186 3.00 3.92 23.61
C GLN A 186 1.47 3.88 23.79
N SER A 187 0.72 3.75 22.69
CA SER A 187 -0.73 3.78 22.70
C SER A 187 -1.36 2.49 22.20
N ASP A 188 -2.39 2.01 22.90
CA ASP A 188 -3.19 0.84 22.54
C ASP A 188 -3.99 1.00 21.24
N LEU A 189 -4.07 2.20 20.69
CA LEU A 189 -4.81 2.51 19.46
C LEU A 189 -3.97 2.38 18.19
N LEU A 190 -2.67 2.09 18.29
CA LEU A 190 -1.75 2.08 17.17
C LEU A 190 -1.36 0.65 16.77
N HIS A 191 -1.45 0.36 15.47
CA HIS A 191 -1.16 -0.95 14.92
C HIS A 191 -0.38 -0.83 13.61
N LEU A 192 0.59 -1.71 13.40
CA LEU A 192 1.35 -1.82 12.15
C LEU A 192 1.00 -3.15 11.47
N TRP A 193 0.70 -3.10 10.16
CA TRP A 193 0.62 -4.28 9.32
C TRP A 193 1.82 -4.37 8.40
N TYR A 194 2.32 -5.57 8.25
CA TYR A 194 3.39 -5.88 7.31
C TYR A 194 3.17 -7.27 6.70
N ALA A 195 3.74 -7.53 5.53
CA ALA A 195 3.81 -8.88 4.96
C ALA A 195 4.99 -9.00 4.01
N PHE A 196 5.58 -10.18 3.95
CA PHE A 196 6.73 -10.45 3.08
C PHE A 196 6.37 -10.63 1.60
N SER A 197 5.08 -10.63 1.27
CA SER A 197 4.53 -10.90 -0.06
C SER A 197 5.05 -9.97 -1.15
N LYS A 198 5.31 -8.70 -0.82
CA LYS A 198 5.67 -7.65 -1.79
C LYS A 198 7.16 -7.38 -1.76
N ASP A 199 7.69 -6.98 -0.62
CA ASP A 199 9.08 -6.61 -0.46
C ASP A 199 10.07 -7.75 -0.76
N LEU A 200 9.70 -8.98 -0.43
CA LEU A 200 10.52 -10.15 -0.72
C LEU A 200 10.03 -10.97 -1.93
N GLY A 201 8.90 -10.60 -2.55
CA GLY A 201 8.36 -11.31 -3.72
C GLY A 201 7.85 -12.73 -3.42
N ILE A 202 7.66 -13.10 -2.15
CA ILE A 202 7.31 -14.46 -1.69
C ILE A 202 5.83 -14.61 -1.34
N SER A 203 4.94 -14.00 -2.10
CA SER A 203 3.49 -14.01 -1.83
C SER A 203 2.91 -15.42 -1.68
N GLY A 204 3.49 -16.41 -2.34
CA GLY A 204 3.07 -17.82 -2.27
C GLY A 204 3.31 -18.47 -0.91
N LEU A 205 4.25 -17.97 -0.10
CA LEU A 205 4.52 -18.48 1.24
C LEU A 205 3.49 -18.04 2.29
N ARG A 206 2.63 -17.08 1.95
CA ARG A 206 1.51 -16.62 2.78
C ARG A 206 1.93 -16.21 4.19
N VAL A 207 2.78 -15.20 4.36
CA VAL A 207 3.18 -14.71 5.69
C VAL A 207 2.93 -13.22 5.81
N GLY A 208 2.10 -12.85 6.79
CA GLY A 208 1.80 -11.49 7.21
C GLY A 208 2.05 -11.32 8.71
N LEU A 209 2.29 -10.09 9.13
CA LEU A 209 2.59 -9.71 10.49
C LEU A 209 1.68 -8.56 10.93
N VAL A 210 1.23 -8.60 12.18
CA VAL A 210 0.75 -7.44 12.91
C VAL A 210 1.69 -7.13 14.05
N TYR A 211 2.02 -5.87 14.26
CA TYR A 211 2.71 -5.38 15.46
C TYR A 211 1.80 -4.44 16.23
N SER A 212 1.65 -4.66 17.51
CA SER A 212 0.81 -3.83 18.38
C SER A 212 1.27 -3.89 19.82
N GLN A 213 1.33 -2.75 20.47
CA GLN A 213 1.65 -2.63 21.91
C GLN A 213 0.41 -2.87 22.80
N ASN A 214 -0.77 -3.05 22.22
CA ASN A 214 -2.01 -3.37 22.91
C ASN A 214 -2.02 -4.87 23.31
N GLU A 215 -1.71 -5.16 24.56
CA GLU A 215 -1.67 -6.54 25.05
C GLU A 215 -3.01 -7.28 24.93
N ALA A 216 -4.12 -6.58 25.14
CA ALA A 216 -5.45 -7.18 25.03
C ALA A 216 -5.74 -7.58 23.58
N PHE A 217 -5.37 -6.73 22.62
CA PHE A 217 -5.46 -7.03 21.20
C PHE A 217 -4.58 -8.23 20.84
N ILE A 218 -3.30 -8.27 21.24
CA ILE A 218 -2.39 -9.37 20.92
C ILE A 218 -2.88 -10.69 21.50
N ARG A 219 -3.42 -10.71 22.72
CA ARG A 219 -4.03 -11.91 23.30
C ARG A 219 -5.25 -12.37 22.49
N ALA A 220 -6.16 -11.45 22.14
CA ALA A 220 -7.32 -11.77 21.32
C ALA A 220 -6.91 -12.28 19.93
N TYR A 221 -5.90 -11.62 19.33
CA TYR A 221 -5.34 -12.01 18.04
C TYR A 221 -4.80 -13.45 18.08
N GLY A 222 -4.05 -13.81 19.11
CA GLY A 222 -3.55 -15.19 19.30
C GLY A 222 -4.66 -16.25 19.39
N ASN A 223 -5.81 -15.89 19.92
CA ASN A 223 -6.99 -16.80 19.98
C ASN A 223 -7.67 -16.94 18.64
N VAL A 224 -7.93 -15.85 17.93
CA VAL A 224 -8.60 -15.85 16.61
C VAL A 224 -7.69 -16.47 15.52
N ASN A 225 -6.39 -16.29 15.65
CA ASN A 225 -5.39 -16.75 14.67
C ASN A 225 -5.28 -18.28 14.53
N LEU A 226 -5.98 -19.07 15.35
CA LEU A 226 -5.87 -20.52 15.31
C LEU A 226 -6.18 -21.12 13.92
N SER A 227 -7.13 -20.55 13.21
CA SER A 227 -7.51 -20.96 11.84
C SER A 227 -6.72 -20.27 10.72
N HIS A 228 -5.84 -19.29 11.05
CA HIS A 228 -5.10 -18.49 10.11
C HIS A 228 -3.57 -18.60 10.29
N THR A 229 -3.13 -19.67 10.96
CA THR A 229 -1.71 -19.88 11.26
C THR A 229 -0.88 -20.17 10.01
N VAL A 230 0.35 -19.72 10.02
CA VAL A 230 1.36 -20.08 9.01
C VAL A 230 1.98 -21.42 9.36
N SER A 231 2.23 -22.27 8.36
CA SER A 231 2.94 -23.54 8.54
C SER A 231 4.25 -23.34 9.31
N ASN A 232 4.53 -24.20 10.29
CA ASN A 232 5.79 -24.18 11.02
C ASN A 232 7.00 -24.37 10.10
N TYR A 233 6.86 -25.16 9.03
CA TYR A 233 7.90 -25.33 8.02
C TYR A 233 8.21 -24.00 7.30
N THR A 234 7.18 -23.27 6.90
CA THR A 234 7.36 -21.95 6.29
C THR A 234 8.03 -20.96 7.23
N GLN A 235 7.62 -20.95 8.50
CA GLN A 235 8.22 -20.09 9.52
C GLN A 235 9.69 -20.44 9.73
N TRP A 236 10.03 -21.72 9.81
CA TRP A 236 11.41 -22.17 9.97
C TRP A 236 12.30 -21.79 8.77
N VAL A 237 11.82 -21.99 7.54
CA VAL A 237 12.57 -21.58 6.33
C VAL A 237 12.82 -20.08 6.30
N LEU A 238 11.80 -19.27 6.63
CA LEU A 238 11.93 -17.81 6.65
C LEU A 238 12.81 -17.32 7.80
N GLN A 239 12.78 -17.99 8.95
CA GLN A 239 13.69 -17.71 10.05
C GLN A 239 15.15 -17.88 9.61
N LEU A 240 15.49 -18.98 8.94
CA LEU A 240 16.83 -19.20 8.41
C LEU A 240 17.23 -18.12 7.40
N LEU A 241 16.32 -17.78 6.49
CA LEU A 241 16.55 -16.73 5.49
C LEU A 241 16.85 -15.38 6.15
N MET A 242 16.04 -14.97 7.13
CA MET A 242 16.18 -13.69 7.83
C MET A 242 17.41 -13.63 8.71
N SER A 243 17.89 -14.78 9.18
CA SER A 243 19.12 -14.89 9.98
C SER A 243 20.39 -14.66 9.15
N ASP A 244 20.33 -14.83 7.83
CA ASP A 244 21.40 -14.44 6.91
C ASP A 244 21.33 -12.92 6.63
N THR A 245 21.85 -12.16 7.56
CA THR A 245 21.75 -10.70 7.56
C THR A 245 22.49 -10.04 6.39
N ASP A 246 23.56 -10.65 5.87
CA ASP A 246 24.34 -10.11 4.76
C ASP A 246 23.61 -10.35 3.44
N PHE A 247 23.07 -11.56 3.26
CA PHE A 247 22.21 -11.87 2.12
C PHE A 247 21.00 -10.93 2.11
N MET A 248 20.27 -10.80 3.22
CA MET A 248 19.07 -9.96 3.28
C MET A 248 19.36 -8.49 3.01
N SER A 249 20.49 -7.96 3.50
CA SER A 249 20.90 -6.59 3.23
C SER A 249 21.19 -6.39 1.73
N SER A 250 21.90 -7.33 1.12
CA SER A 250 22.19 -7.30 -0.32
C SER A 250 20.90 -7.44 -1.14
N TYR A 251 20.00 -8.32 -0.72
CA TYR A 251 18.71 -8.53 -1.38
C TYR A 251 17.88 -7.25 -1.41
N VAL A 252 17.69 -6.59 -0.25
CA VAL A 252 16.90 -5.35 -0.14
C VAL A 252 17.50 -4.24 -1.01
N ALA A 253 18.82 -4.05 -0.96
CA ALA A 253 19.51 -3.05 -1.76
C ALA A 253 19.33 -3.30 -3.27
N ASN A 254 19.59 -4.53 -3.73
CA ASN A 254 19.43 -4.93 -5.13
C ASN A 254 17.97 -4.83 -5.59
N ASN A 255 17.00 -5.13 -4.72
CA ASN A 255 15.59 -4.99 -5.04
C ASN A 255 15.23 -3.53 -5.30
N CYS A 256 15.64 -2.61 -4.44
CA CYS A 256 15.41 -1.18 -4.62
C CYS A 256 16.05 -0.64 -5.91
N GLU A 257 17.27 -1.09 -6.24
CA GLU A 257 17.94 -0.72 -7.48
C GLU A 257 17.16 -1.20 -8.71
N ARG A 258 16.80 -2.49 -8.75
CA ARG A 258 16.02 -3.07 -9.85
C ARG A 258 14.64 -2.44 -10.01
N LEU A 259 13.97 -2.13 -8.89
CA LEU A 259 12.70 -1.41 -8.90
C LEU A 259 12.87 -0.01 -9.52
N THR A 260 13.90 0.71 -9.09
CA THR A 260 14.21 2.05 -9.62
C THR A 260 14.46 2.02 -11.12
N GLU A 261 15.25 1.06 -11.61
CA GLU A 261 15.53 0.88 -13.03
C GLU A 261 14.27 0.57 -13.84
N SER A 262 13.42 -0.32 -13.34
CA SER A 262 12.15 -0.65 -14.00
C SER A 262 11.19 0.55 -14.00
N TYR A 263 11.09 1.26 -12.88
CA TYR A 263 10.30 2.48 -12.78
C TYR A 263 10.79 3.55 -13.76
N ALA A 264 12.11 3.74 -13.90
CA ALA A 264 12.68 4.70 -14.83
C ALA A 264 12.35 4.39 -16.31
N VAL A 265 12.24 3.10 -16.68
CA VAL A 265 11.77 2.70 -18.01
C VAL A 265 10.34 3.20 -18.24
N VAL A 266 9.43 2.95 -17.30
CA VAL A 266 8.03 3.41 -17.40
C VAL A 266 7.95 4.92 -17.52
N ILE A 267 8.62 5.64 -16.60
CA ILE A 267 8.53 7.11 -16.55
C ILE A 267 9.09 7.79 -17.79
N ARG A 268 10.14 7.24 -18.40
CA ARG A 268 10.66 7.76 -19.67
C ARG A 268 9.57 7.78 -20.74
N HIS A 269 8.86 6.67 -20.96
CA HIS A 269 7.78 6.58 -21.94
C HIS A 269 6.59 7.50 -21.61
N LEU A 270 6.20 7.57 -20.31
CA LEU A 270 5.12 8.48 -19.91
C LEU A 270 5.48 9.95 -20.17
N LYS A 271 6.73 10.36 -19.90
CA LYS A 271 7.23 11.71 -20.20
C LYS A 271 7.24 12.00 -21.71
N GLU A 272 7.76 11.06 -22.51
CA GLU A 272 7.79 11.17 -23.98
C GLU A 272 6.37 11.31 -24.57
N LEU A 273 5.42 10.59 -24.01
CA LEU A 273 4.01 10.65 -24.39
C LEU A 273 3.24 11.80 -23.74
N GLN A 274 3.82 12.52 -22.81
CA GLN A 274 3.15 13.54 -22.00
C GLN A 274 1.91 13.02 -21.26
N ILE A 275 1.95 11.76 -20.83
CA ILE A 275 0.89 11.15 -20.00
C ILE A 275 1.09 11.60 -18.56
N PRO A 276 0.07 12.20 -17.91
CA PRO A 276 0.16 12.56 -16.50
C PRO A 276 0.26 11.32 -15.61
N TYR A 277 1.08 11.39 -14.55
CA TYR A 277 1.25 10.33 -13.55
C TYR A 277 1.60 10.90 -12.19
N VAL A 278 1.43 10.08 -11.14
CA VAL A 278 1.89 10.41 -9.79
C VAL A 278 3.32 9.92 -9.62
N PRO A 279 4.27 10.79 -9.26
CA PRO A 279 5.64 10.38 -8.98
C PRO A 279 5.69 9.46 -7.75
N ALA A 280 6.00 8.18 -7.96
CA ALA A 280 6.11 7.20 -6.90
C ALA A 280 7.43 7.31 -6.16
N ARG A 281 7.42 7.14 -4.83
CA ARG A 281 8.62 7.06 -3.97
C ARG A 281 8.88 5.64 -3.49
N GLY A 282 7.91 4.75 -3.68
CA GLY A 282 8.00 3.34 -3.34
C GLY A 282 6.87 2.55 -3.96
N SER A 283 6.65 1.34 -3.47
CA SER A 283 5.71 0.35 -4.00
C SER A 283 6.09 -0.23 -5.37
N LEU A 284 5.16 -0.91 -6.01
CA LEU A 284 5.36 -1.67 -7.24
C LEU A 284 4.56 -1.08 -8.42
N PHE A 285 4.05 0.17 -8.25
CA PHE A 285 3.02 0.73 -9.10
C PHE A 285 3.36 2.13 -9.60
N THR A 286 2.79 2.44 -10.77
CA THR A 286 2.63 3.81 -11.26
C THR A 286 1.14 4.07 -11.45
N TRP A 287 0.64 5.19 -10.91
CA TRP A 287 -0.72 5.67 -11.10
C TRP A 287 -0.71 6.73 -12.18
N LEU A 288 -1.39 6.48 -13.29
CA LEU A 288 -1.32 7.30 -14.50
C LEU A 288 -2.72 7.65 -15.03
N ASP A 289 -2.80 8.73 -15.82
CA ASP A 289 -4.03 9.30 -16.35
C ASP A 289 -4.11 9.12 -17.87
N LEU A 290 -5.04 8.29 -18.33
CA LEU A 290 -5.38 8.11 -19.73
C LEU A 290 -6.78 8.69 -20.04
N SER A 291 -7.33 9.56 -19.18
CA SER A 291 -8.67 10.12 -19.36
C SER A 291 -8.86 10.87 -20.69
N GLU A 292 -7.78 11.42 -21.26
CA GLU A 292 -7.79 12.04 -22.59
C GLU A 292 -8.20 11.08 -23.72
N LEU A 293 -8.05 9.76 -23.50
CA LEU A 293 -8.39 8.72 -24.46
C LEU A 293 -9.82 8.20 -24.29
N LEU A 294 -10.54 8.64 -23.28
CA LEU A 294 -11.93 8.28 -23.06
C LEU A 294 -12.84 9.02 -24.05
N VAL A 295 -13.87 8.34 -24.55
CA VAL A 295 -14.93 8.95 -25.34
C VAL A 295 -15.86 9.78 -24.46
N GLU A 296 -16.08 9.31 -23.23
CA GLU A 296 -16.93 9.93 -22.21
C GLU A 296 -16.34 9.66 -20.81
N ASP A 297 -16.59 10.55 -19.86
CA ASP A 297 -16.17 10.36 -18.45
C ASP A 297 -17.14 9.41 -17.72
N THR A 298 -17.15 8.14 -18.14
CA THR A 298 -18.01 7.08 -17.59
C THR A 298 -17.24 5.80 -17.30
N SER A 299 -17.74 4.98 -16.36
CA SER A 299 -17.18 3.65 -16.07
C SER A 299 -17.24 2.72 -17.29
N ALA A 300 -18.25 2.85 -18.15
CA ALA A 300 -18.35 2.08 -19.39
C ALA A 300 -17.21 2.43 -20.36
N ALA A 301 -16.96 3.72 -20.57
CA ALA A 301 -15.87 4.17 -21.44
C ALA A 301 -14.47 3.78 -20.88
N GLU A 302 -14.28 3.83 -19.56
CA GLU A 302 -13.05 3.33 -18.92
C GLU A 302 -12.87 1.83 -19.15
N HIS A 303 -13.93 1.04 -19.02
CA HIS A 303 -13.91 -0.40 -19.27
C HIS A 303 -13.62 -0.70 -20.76
N ASP A 304 -14.23 0.01 -21.68
CA ASP A 304 -14.01 -0.16 -23.13
C ASP A 304 -12.57 0.21 -23.52
N LEU A 305 -12.01 1.30 -22.96
CA LEU A 305 -10.61 1.68 -23.16
C LEU A 305 -9.66 0.59 -22.62
N TRP A 306 -9.95 0.05 -21.44
CA TRP A 306 -9.19 -1.05 -20.86
C TRP A 306 -9.18 -2.30 -21.72
N LEU A 307 -10.36 -2.70 -22.23
CA LEU A 307 -10.50 -3.86 -23.12
C LEU A 307 -9.78 -3.65 -24.46
N ASP A 308 -9.88 -2.44 -25.03
CA ASP A 308 -9.22 -2.11 -26.28
C ASP A 308 -7.69 -2.14 -26.11
N LEU A 309 -7.15 -1.55 -25.04
CA LEU A 309 -5.72 -1.63 -24.72
C LEU A 309 -5.25 -3.08 -24.61
N TYR A 310 -6.01 -3.93 -23.93
CA TYR A 310 -5.67 -5.35 -23.80
C TYR A 310 -5.73 -6.06 -25.16
N ARG A 311 -6.78 -5.86 -25.96
CA ARG A 311 -7.00 -6.58 -27.22
C ARG A 311 -6.08 -6.12 -28.35
N SER A 312 -5.84 -4.81 -28.46
CA SER A 312 -5.09 -4.25 -29.58
C SER A 312 -3.59 -4.06 -29.30
N ALA A 313 -3.18 -3.90 -28.04
CA ALA A 313 -1.78 -3.76 -27.65
C ALA A 313 -1.23 -4.91 -26.82
N GLY A 314 -2.07 -5.79 -26.27
CA GLY A 314 -1.65 -6.88 -25.39
C GLY A 314 -1.06 -6.38 -24.08
N VAL A 315 -1.46 -5.20 -23.60
CA VAL A 315 -1.02 -4.59 -22.35
C VAL A 315 -2.18 -4.58 -21.37
N LEU A 316 -1.96 -5.13 -20.17
CA LEU A 316 -2.96 -5.19 -19.10
C LEU A 316 -2.61 -4.20 -18.01
N LEU A 317 -3.39 -3.15 -17.87
CA LEU A 317 -3.39 -2.23 -16.72
C LEU A 317 -4.52 -2.58 -15.76
N THR A 318 -4.52 -2.01 -14.56
CA THR A 318 -5.67 -2.13 -13.64
C THR A 318 -6.48 -0.85 -13.71
N PRO A 319 -7.79 -0.90 -14.10
CA PRO A 319 -8.65 0.28 -14.15
C PRO A 319 -8.81 0.94 -12.79
N GLY A 320 -9.05 2.24 -12.77
CA GLY A 320 -9.24 3.05 -11.56
C GLY A 320 -10.52 2.74 -10.80
N GLU A 321 -11.51 2.15 -11.46
CA GLU A 321 -12.71 1.66 -10.81
C GLU A 321 -12.36 0.67 -9.68
N GLY A 322 -12.96 0.83 -8.53
CA GLY A 322 -12.68 0.02 -7.34
C GLY A 322 -11.59 0.59 -6.40
N PHE A 323 -10.70 1.47 -6.88
CA PHE A 323 -9.75 2.19 -6.00
C PHE A 323 -10.42 3.32 -5.20
N GLY A 324 -11.70 3.64 -5.47
CA GLY A 324 -12.45 4.66 -4.74
C GLY A 324 -12.26 6.09 -5.25
N HIS A 325 -11.58 6.31 -6.38
CA HIS A 325 -11.42 7.62 -6.99
C HIS A 325 -12.59 7.96 -7.93
N SER A 326 -13.03 9.22 -7.95
CA SER A 326 -14.20 9.65 -8.74
C SER A 326 -13.89 9.84 -10.23
N LYS A 327 -12.68 10.31 -10.59
CA LYS A 327 -12.25 10.53 -11.97
C LYS A 327 -12.05 9.23 -12.71
N LYS A 328 -12.52 9.13 -13.93
CA LYS A 328 -12.35 7.97 -14.82
C LYS A 328 -11.10 8.12 -15.70
N GLY A 329 -10.64 6.99 -16.26
CA GLY A 329 -9.44 6.97 -17.09
C GLY A 329 -8.12 6.93 -16.30
N LEU A 330 -8.18 6.76 -14.99
CA LEU A 330 -7.01 6.52 -14.17
C LEU A 330 -6.68 5.03 -14.14
N PHE A 331 -5.41 4.69 -14.28
CA PHE A 331 -4.97 3.30 -14.33
C PHE A 331 -3.75 3.06 -13.44
N ARG A 332 -3.70 1.87 -12.87
CA ARG A 332 -2.51 1.39 -12.17
C ARG A 332 -1.69 0.48 -13.08
N LEU A 333 -0.44 0.86 -13.33
CA LEU A 333 0.57 0.05 -14.01
C LEU A 333 1.45 -0.64 -12.97
N VAL A 334 1.65 -1.95 -13.10
CA VAL A 334 2.53 -2.78 -12.26
C VAL A 334 3.78 -3.09 -13.08
N TYR A 335 4.96 -2.60 -12.65
CA TYR A 335 6.16 -2.66 -13.47
C TYR A 335 7.18 -3.77 -13.12
N PRO A 336 7.27 -4.31 -11.89
CA PRO A 336 8.33 -5.27 -11.56
C PRO A 336 7.99 -6.74 -11.81
N CYS A 337 6.81 -7.04 -12.40
CA CYS A 337 6.35 -8.43 -12.58
C CYS A 337 6.94 -9.14 -13.82
N VAL A 338 7.68 -8.42 -14.66
CA VAL A 338 8.25 -8.90 -15.92
C VAL A 338 9.72 -8.53 -16.03
N SER A 339 10.43 -9.13 -16.98
CA SER A 339 11.82 -8.74 -17.25
C SER A 339 11.91 -7.29 -17.76
N LYS A 340 13.06 -6.63 -17.60
CA LYS A 340 13.26 -5.26 -18.10
C LYS A 340 13.06 -5.17 -19.62
N HIS A 341 13.39 -6.23 -20.37
CA HIS A 341 13.16 -6.31 -21.80
C HIS A 341 11.67 -6.37 -22.14
N ASP A 342 10.91 -7.24 -21.45
CA ASP A 342 9.46 -7.36 -21.67
C ASP A 342 8.72 -6.09 -21.24
N LEU A 343 9.18 -5.44 -20.17
CA LEU A 343 8.66 -4.13 -19.74
C LEU A 343 8.86 -3.08 -20.84
N GLY A 344 10.06 -3.01 -21.44
CA GLY A 344 10.32 -2.11 -22.56
C GLY A 344 9.37 -2.38 -23.71
N THR A 345 9.21 -3.64 -24.12
CA THR A 345 8.28 -4.06 -25.17
C THR A 345 6.81 -3.66 -24.85
N ALA A 346 6.39 -3.84 -23.58
CA ALA A 346 5.05 -3.46 -23.16
C ALA A 346 4.85 -1.93 -23.22
N MET A 347 5.85 -1.17 -22.83
CA MET A 347 5.81 0.30 -22.90
C MET A 347 5.81 0.81 -24.35
N ASP A 348 6.57 0.18 -25.26
CA ASP A 348 6.51 0.51 -26.70
C ASP A 348 5.11 0.26 -27.28
N ARG A 349 4.47 -0.87 -26.89
CA ARG A 349 3.10 -1.20 -27.31
C ARG A 349 2.08 -0.20 -26.76
N LEU A 350 2.20 0.19 -25.48
CA LEU A 350 1.38 1.23 -24.88
C LEU A 350 1.55 2.55 -25.64
N SER A 351 2.79 2.93 -25.95
CA SER A 351 3.11 4.14 -26.71
C SER A 351 2.43 4.13 -28.10
N GLY A 352 2.57 3.03 -28.83
CA GLY A 352 1.92 2.87 -30.11
C GLY A 352 0.38 2.95 -30.02
N PHE A 353 -0.21 2.38 -28.98
CA PHE A 353 -1.66 2.46 -28.74
C PHE A 353 -2.11 3.91 -28.50
N VAL A 354 -1.45 4.62 -27.58
CA VAL A 354 -1.78 6.03 -27.26
C VAL A 354 -1.69 6.93 -28.49
N LEU A 355 -0.61 6.78 -29.27
CA LEU A 355 -0.41 7.59 -30.49
C LEU A 355 -1.51 7.33 -31.54
N ARG A 356 -1.90 6.06 -31.77
CA ARG A 356 -3.02 5.74 -32.67
C ARG A 356 -4.34 6.36 -32.19
N LYS A 357 -4.64 6.23 -30.89
CA LYS A 357 -5.87 6.83 -30.33
C LYS A 357 -5.93 8.35 -30.49
N ARG A 358 -4.82 9.04 -30.25
CA ARG A 358 -4.73 10.51 -30.48
C ARG A 358 -4.91 10.91 -31.94
N GLN A 359 -4.53 10.04 -32.89
CA GLN A 359 -4.71 10.28 -34.32
C GLN A 359 -6.11 9.91 -34.83
N GLY A 360 -7.00 9.39 -33.99
CA GLY A 360 -8.33 8.93 -34.38
C GLY A 360 -8.31 7.68 -35.28
N THR A 361 -7.20 6.97 -35.35
CA THR A 361 -7.07 5.70 -36.09
C THR A 361 -7.38 4.54 -35.15
N SER A 362 -8.49 3.84 -35.40
CA SER A 362 -8.90 2.62 -34.66
C SER A 362 -8.00 1.43 -34.98
#